data_eedac91dfa27fa6268d9f1757e48435c
#
_entry.id   eedac91dfa27fa6268d9f1757e48435c
#
_cell.length_a   1.000
_cell.length_b   1.000
_cell.length_c   1.000
_cell.angle_alpha   90.00
_cell.angle_beta   90.00
_cell.angle_gamma   90.00
#
_symmetry.space_group_name_H-M   'P 1'
#
loop_
_entity.id
_entity.type
_entity.pdbx_description
1 polymer ?
#
loop_
_entity_poly.entity_id
_entity_poly.type
_entity_poly.pdbx_seq_one_letter_code
_entity_poly.pdbx_strand_id
1 'polypeptide(L)'
;MAVLAAANVVVFVLIAEDVLNGGGLVSHDQAVLNWFVDNRTDGLIHAAKVVSTLGSFVSLTIMATLLGLWLWRRGWQAGLAAAPLVSLVLASLASTVAKSIFGRARPPMSVHAEHVSLKAFPSGHATDAAAFFLSAALVLAITVAGRRSTRVVLIVTGIVLAAVVGLSRLVLAVHWLSDVVAGWALGTAIAVTTAVTAWYATTRTPKPPRAP
;
A
#
# COMPACT_ATOMS: atom_id res chain seq x y z
N MET A 1 5.95 10.81 -13.25
CA MET A 1 5.53 10.52 -11.88
C MET A 1 4.22 11.21 -11.51
N ALA A 2 4.05 12.55 -11.74
CA ALA A 2 2.77 13.23 -11.43
C ALA A 2 1.56 12.61 -12.17
N VAL A 3 1.72 12.26 -13.43
CA VAL A 3 0.68 11.55 -14.21
C VAL A 3 0.30 10.20 -13.58
N LEU A 4 1.28 9.46 -13.07
CA LEU A 4 1.01 8.17 -12.41
C LEU A 4 0.23 8.37 -11.10
N ALA A 5 0.60 9.36 -10.28
CA ALA A 5 -0.14 9.68 -9.07
C ALA A 5 -1.58 10.11 -9.39
N ALA A 6 -1.75 11.01 -10.37
CA ALA A 6 -3.07 11.49 -10.80
C ALA A 6 -3.94 10.33 -11.35
N ALA A 7 -3.38 9.44 -12.17
CA ALA A 7 -4.09 8.27 -12.69
C ALA A 7 -4.60 7.36 -11.55
N ASN A 8 -3.78 7.13 -10.52
CA ASN A 8 -4.19 6.32 -9.37
C ASN A 8 -5.27 7.02 -8.51
N VAL A 9 -5.22 8.35 -8.38
CA VAL A 9 -6.32 9.10 -7.75
C VAL A 9 -7.61 8.93 -8.55
N VAL A 10 -7.55 9.04 -9.88
CA VAL A 10 -8.72 8.81 -10.74
C VAL A 10 -9.27 7.40 -10.55
N VAL A 11 -8.42 6.37 -10.57
CA VAL A 11 -8.85 4.98 -10.32
C VAL A 11 -9.52 4.84 -8.95
N PHE A 12 -8.95 5.43 -7.90
CA PHE A 12 -9.58 5.42 -6.58
C PHE A 12 -10.95 6.08 -6.57
N VAL A 13 -11.09 7.25 -7.21
CA VAL A 13 -12.36 7.99 -7.28
C VAL A 13 -13.42 7.22 -8.05
N LEU A 14 -13.07 6.61 -9.20
CA LEU A 14 -13.99 5.79 -9.98
C LEU A 14 -14.50 4.58 -9.18
N ILE A 15 -13.61 3.88 -8.47
CA ILE A 15 -14.03 2.75 -7.63
C ILE A 15 -14.86 3.23 -6.42
N ALA A 16 -14.56 4.40 -5.86
CA ALA A 16 -15.35 4.99 -4.79
C ALA A 16 -16.78 5.34 -5.26
N GLU A 17 -16.90 5.83 -6.49
CA GLU A 17 -18.19 6.05 -7.14
C GLU A 17 -18.94 4.73 -7.38
N ASP A 18 -18.27 3.69 -7.87
CA ASP A 18 -18.85 2.35 -8.03
C ASP A 18 -19.37 1.79 -6.68
N VAL A 19 -18.67 2.05 -5.58
CA VAL A 19 -19.09 1.62 -4.23
C VAL A 19 -20.39 2.31 -3.80
N LEU A 20 -20.61 3.55 -4.19
CA LEU A 20 -21.83 4.28 -3.88
C LEU A 20 -23.01 3.88 -4.76
N ASN A 21 -22.76 3.53 -6.03
CA ASN A 21 -23.78 3.27 -7.05
C ASN A 21 -24.03 1.78 -7.31
N GLY A 22 -23.18 0.88 -6.83
CA GLY A 22 -23.31 -0.58 -7.01
C GLY A 22 -22.94 -1.10 -8.40
N GLY A 23 -22.18 -0.30 -9.20
CA GLY A 23 -21.80 -0.65 -10.58
C GLY A 23 -20.32 -1.04 -10.72
N GLY A 24 -19.82 -1.01 -11.96
CA GLY A 24 -18.42 -1.15 -12.34
C GLY A 24 -17.70 -2.33 -11.69
N LEU A 25 -16.57 -2.07 -11.03
CA LEU A 25 -15.78 -3.13 -10.39
C LEU A 25 -16.53 -3.83 -9.25
N VAL A 26 -17.42 -3.13 -8.55
CA VAL A 26 -18.19 -3.68 -7.43
C VAL A 26 -19.10 -4.82 -7.86
N SER A 27 -19.60 -4.82 -9.09
CA SER A 27 -20.42 -5.91 -9.64
C SER A 27 -19.73 -7.26 -9.67
N HIS A 28 -18.39 -7.30 -9.63
CA HIS A 28 -17.57 -8.52 -9.63
C HIS A 28 -17.21 -9.00 -8.21
N ASP A 29 -17.44 -8.20 -7.17
CA ASP A 29 -17.00 -8.47 -5.82
C ASP A 29 -17.52 -9.82 -5.28
N GLN A 30 -18.81 -10.12 -5.48
CA GLN A 30 -19.40 -11.36 -4.99
C GLN A 30 -18.84 -12.59 -5.73
N ALA A 31 -18.65 -12.51 -7.04
CA ALA A 31 -18.10 -13.62 -7.82
C ALA A 31 -16.66 -13.94 -7.40
N VAL A 32 -15.84 -12.88 -7.21
CA VAL A 32 -14.45 -13.03 -6.74
C VAL A 32 -14.39 -13.57 -5.31
N LEU A 33 -15.24 -13.08 -4.40
CA LEU A 33 -15.34 -13.61 -3.04
C LEU A 33 -15.64 -15.11 -3.06
N ASN A 34 -16.67 -15.52 -3.79
CA ASN A 34 -17.07 -16.93 -3.89
C ASN A 34 -15.93 -17.79 -4.41
N TRP A 35 -15.25 -17.33 -5.48
CA TRP A 35 -14.09 -18.05 -6.04
C TRP A 35 -12.99 -18.27 -5.01
N PHE A 36 -12.62 -17.24 -4.22
CA PHE A 36 -11.61 -17.40 -3.17
C PHE A 36 -12.07 -18.32 -2.06
N VAL A 37 -13.32 -18.24 -1.62
CA VAL A 37 -13.88 -19.09 -0.56
C VAL A 37 -13.89 -20.55 -0.98
N ASP A 38 -14.29 -20.84 -2.23
CA ASP A 38 -14.43 -22.21 -2.75
C ASP A 38 -13.07 -22.87 -3.05
N ASN A 39 -12.03 -22.07 -3.37
CA ASN A 39 -10.73 -22.57 -3.82
C ASN A 39 -9.61 -22.42 -2.77
N ARG A 40 -9.88 -21.85 -1.57
CA ARG A 40 -8.86 -21.72 -0.53
C ARG A 40 -8.70 -23.01 0.25
N THR A 41 -7.45 -23.35 0.56
CA THR A 41 -7.08 -24.47 1.45
C THR A 41 -6.62 -23.94 2.81
N ASP A 42 -6.56 -24.80 3.84
CA ASP A 42 -6.02 -24.39 5.16
C ASP A 42 -4.58 -23.87 5.07
N GLY A 43 -3.75 -24.48 4.22
CA GLY A 43 -2.39 -24.01 3.96
C GLY A 43 -2.36 -22.61 3.37
N LEU A 44 -3.25 -22.33 2.40
CA LEU A 44 -3.35 -20.99 1.79
C LEU A 44 -3.88 -19.95 2.79
N ILE A 45 -4.85 -20.32 3.64
CA ILE A 45 -5.34 -19.47 4.72
C ILE A 45 -4.21 -19.15 5.71
N HIS A 46 -3.42 -20.14 6.10
CA HIS A 46 -2.29 -19.93 7.02
C HIS A 46 -1.24 -18.99 6.40
N ALA A 47 -0.85 -19.23 5.16
CA ALA A 47 0.07 -18.35 4.43
C ALA A 47 -0.48 -16.92 4.32
N ALA A 48 -1.77 -16.76 4.01
CA ALA A 48 -2.42 -15.46 3.94
C ALA A 48 -2.43 -14.72 5.29
N LYS A 49 -2.62 -15.43 6.41
CA LYS A 49 -2.50 -14.85 7.77
C LYS A 49 -1.10 -14.34 8.06
N VAL A 50 -0.07 -15.11 7.73
CA VAL A 50 1.34 -14.69 7.88
C VAL A 50 1.62 -13.44 7.05
N VAL A 51 1.23 -13.44 5.77
CA VAL A 51 1.39 -12.29 4.88
C VAL A 51 0.63 -11.08 5.41
N SER A 52 -0.60 -11.25 5.89
CA SER A 52 -1.41 -10.21 6.49
C SER A 52 -0.74 -9.59 7.72
N THR A 53 -0.19 -10.43 8.61
CA THR A 53 0.55 -9.96 9.79
C THR A 53 1.78 -9.14 9.41
N LEU A 54 2.57 -9.60 8.42
CA LEU A 54 3.73 -8.87 7.90
C LEU A 54 3.32 -7.58 7.17
N GLY A 55 2.16 -7.56 6.54
CA GLY A 55 1.56 -6.38 5.89
C GLY A 55 0.74 -5.49 6.82
N SER A 56 0.73 -5.74 8.13
CA SER A 56 0.04 -4.91 9.11
C SER A 56 0.74 -3.55 9.30
N PHE A 57 -0.03 -2.53 9.70
CA PHE A 57 0.51 -1.20 9.98
C PHE A 57 1.71 -1.24 10.95
N VAL A 58 1.64 -2.06 11.99
CA VAL A 58 2.72 -2.20 12.99
C VAL A 58 3.99 -2.76 12.35
N SER A 59 3.88 -3.87 11.62
CA SER A 59 5.03 -4.51 10.95
C SER A 59 5.65 -3.58 9.91
N LEU A 60 4.83 -2.91 9.10
CA LEU A 60 5.28 -1.95 8.09
C LEU A 60 5.94 -0.72 8.73
N THR A 61 5.45 -0.25 9.89
CA THR A 61 6.06 0.86 10.64
C THR A 61 7.47 0.49 11.12
N ILE A 62 7.65 -0.72 11.65
CA ILE A 62 8.97 -1.22 12.05
C ILE A 62 9.90 -1.26 10.84
N MET A 63 9.47 -1.85 9.71
CA MET A 63 10.27 -1.92 8.50
C MET A 63 10.62 -0.52 7.96
N ALA A 64 9.65 0.41 7.92
CA ALA A 64 9.87 1.78 7.46
C ALA A 64 10.86 2.54 8.34
N THR A 65 10.76 2.36 9.67
CA THR A 65 11.67 2.98 10.62
C THR A 65 13.10 2.45 10.47
N LEU A 66 13.27 1.12 10.37
CA LEU A 66 14.58 0.50 10.16
C LEU A 66 15.22 0.93 8.84
N LEU A 67 14.44 0.98 7.75
CA LEU A 67 14.91 1.47 6.46
C LEU A 67 15.31 2.94 6.55
N GLY A 68 14.49 3.78 7.17
CA GLY A 68 14.78 5.22 7.36
C GLY A 68 16.07 5.44 8.16
N LEU A 69 16.23 4.74 9.28
CA LEU A 69 17.44 4.80 10.09
C LEU A 69 18.69 4.34 9.32
N TRP A 70 18.57 3.27 8.53
CA TRP A 70 19.66 2.78 7.70
C TRP A 70 20.06 3.81 6.63
N LEU A 71 19.10 4.41 5.92
CA LEU A 71 19.35 5.47 4.94
C LEU A 71 20.00 6.69 5.59
N TRP A 72 19.50 7.13 6.72
CA TRP A 72 20.04 8.27 7.47
C TRP A 72 21.49 8.04 7.90
N ARG A 73 21.80 6.84 8.45
CA ARG A 73 23.17 6.44 8.80
C ARG A 73 24.11 6.37 7.58
N ARG A 74 23.57 6.14 6.39
CA ARG A 74 24.30 6.20 5.12
C ARG A 74 24.51 7.63 4.59
N GLY A 75 24.08 8.65 5.34
CA GLY A 75 24.25 10.06 5.00
C GLY A 75 23.21 10.60 4.01
N TRP A 76 22.08 9.89 3.83
CA TRP A 76 20.97 10.42 3.04
C TRP A 76 20.21 11.47 3.83
N GLN A 77 19.66 12.47 3.11
CA GLN A 77 18.88 13.54 3.75
C GLN A 77 17.64 12.98 4.44
N ALA A 78 17.30 13.57 5.60
CA ALA A 78 16.22 13.12 6.45
C ALA A 78 14.87 13.00 5.72
N GLY A 79 14.57 13.89 4.77
CA GLY A 79 13.34 13.85 3.97
C GLY A 79 13.22 12.57 3.13
N LEU A 80 14.30 12.14 2.45
CA LEU A 80 14.30 10.87 1.70
C LEU A 80 14.27 9.66 2.64
N ALA A 81 15.02 9.70 3.73
CA ALA A 81 15.04 8.62 4.71
C ALA A 81 13.67 8.40 5.37
N ALA A 82 12.93 9.48 5.64
CA ALA A 82 11.61 9.43 6.27
C ALA A 82 10.46 9.14 5.26
N ALA A 83 10.68 9.29 3.96
CA ALA A 83 9.59 9.22 2.98
C ALA A 83 8.76 7.92 3.03
N PRO A 84 9.32 6.70 3.21
CA PRO A 84 8.50 5.49 3.35
C PRO A 84 7.60 5.48 4.59
N LEU A 85 8.09 6.00 5.72
CA LEU A 85 7.30 6.11 6.94
C LEU A 85 6.20 7.17 6.81
N VAL A 86 6.52 8.33 6.25
CA VAL A 86 5.55 9.41 5.98
C VAL A 86 4.46 8.90 5.03
N SER A 87 4.85 8.17 3.96
CA SER A 87 3.91 7.56 3.03
C SER A 87 2.94 6.61 3.73
N LEU A 88 3.46 5.72 4.59
CA LEU A 88 2.66 4.76 5.36
C LEU A 88 1.66 5.49 6.29
N VAL A 89 2.12 6.48 7.05
CA VAL A 89 1.25 7.22 7.98
C VAL A 89 0.15 7.97 7.23
N LEU A 90 0.48 8.66 6.14
CA LEU A 90 -0.50 9.37 5.33
C LEU A 90 -1.53 8.41 4.71
N ALA A 91 -1.09 7.24 4.26
CA ALA A 91 -1.95 6.21 3.69
C ALA A 91 -2.91 5.63 4.73
N SER A 92 -2.43 5.33 5.92
CA SER A 92 -3.24 4.82 7.03
C SER A 92 -4.27 5.84 7.49
N LEU A 93 -3.90 7.13 7.60
CA LEU A 93 -4.82 8.22 7.89
C LEU A 93 -5.88 8.37 6.79
N ALA A 94 -5.48 8.41 5.53
CA ALA A 94 -6.38 8.54 4.40
C ALA A 94 -7.37 7.37 4.33
N SER A 95 -6.91 6.13 4.52
CA SER A 95 -7.79 4.95 4.54
C SER A 95 -8.76 4.97 5.73
N THR A 96 -8.33 5.45 6.89
CA THR A 96 -9.19 5.58 8.08
C THR A 96 -10.27 6.63 7.87
N VAL A 97 -9.94 7.78 7.31
CA VAL A 97 -10.91 8.82 6.94
C VAL A 97 -11.91 8.28 5.90
N ALA A 98 -11.41 7.65 4.83
CA ALA A 98 -12.26 7.06 3.81
C ALA A 98 -13.22 6.00 4.38
N LYS A 99 -12.73 5.11 5.27
CA LYS A 99 -13.61 4.15 5.98
C LYS A 99 -14.74 4.83 6.75
N SER A 100 -14.48 5.98 7.33
CA SER A 100 -15.49 6.74 8.09
C SER A 100 -16.53 7.36 7.17
N ILE A 101 -16.13 7.80 5.97
CA ILE A 101 -17.01 8.42 4.98
C ILE A 101 -17.90 7.36 4.30
N PHE A 102 -17.30 6.28 3.79
CA PHE A 102 -18.04 5.31 2.98
C PHE A 102 -18.81 4.29 3.81
N GLY A 103 -18.35 3.94 5.01
CA GLY A 103 -19.06 3.05 5.93
C GLY A 103 -19.38 1.66 5.36
N ARG A 104 -18.76 1.24 4.24
CA ARG A 104 -19.07 0.02 3.50
C ARG A 104 -18.95 -1.23 4.35
N ALA A 105 -19.95 -2.11 4.29
CA ALA A 105 -19.94 -3.40 4.97
C ALA A 105 -18.93 -4.36 4.33
N ARG A 106 -18.33 -5.22 5.16
CA ARG A 106 -17.45 -6.31 4.73
C ARG A 106 -18.25 -7.48 4.15
N PRO A 107 -17.58 -8.46 3.50
CA PRO A 107 -18.16 -9.77 3.25
C PRO A 107 -18.82 -10.38 4.50
N PRO A 108 -19.75 -11.33 4.37
CA PRO A 108 -20.40 -11.98 5.51
C PRO A 108 -19.40 -12.61 6.48
N MET A 109 -19.60 -12.39 7.79
CA MET A 109 -18.69 -12.91 8.83
C MET A 109 -18.55 -14.42 8.82
N SER A 110 -19.54 -15.17 8.31
CA SER A 110 -19.55 -16.63 8.21
C SER A 110 -18.42 -17.18 7.32
N VAL A 111 -17.90 -16.36 6.39
CA VAL A 111 -16.79 -16.78 5.49
C VAL A 111 -15.43 -16.20 5.90
N HIS A 112 -15.37 -15.36 6.93
CA HIS A 112 -14.11 -14.76 7.37
C HIS A 112 -13.16 -15.81 7.95
N ALA A 113 -11.90 -15.79 7.53
CA ALA A 113 -10.82 -16.57 8.13
C ALA A 113 -10.03 -15.81 9.21
N GLU A 114 -10.40 -14.55 9.49
CA GLU A 114 -9.74 -13.66 10.45
C GLU A 114 -10.75 -12.67 11.06
N HIS A 115 -10.58 -12.29 12.34
CA HIS A 115 -11.39 -11.27 12.98
C HIS A 115 -10.95 -9.86 12.55
N VAL A 116 -11.89 -9.03 12.15
CA VAL A 116 -11.63 -7.68 11.64
C VAL A 116 -12.73 -6.69 12.06
N SER A 117 -12.42 -5.39 11.97
CA SER A 117 -13.40 -4.31 12.18
C SER A 117 -14.48 -4.29 11.09
N LEU A 118 -15.60 -3.64 11.35
CA LEU A 118 -16.81 -3.69 10.50
C LEU A 118 -16.67 -2.97 9.15
N LYS A 119 -15.82 -1.94 9.01
CA LYS A 119 -15.74 -1.11 7.80
C LYS A 119 -14.72 -1.66 6.78
N ALA A 120 -15.14 -1.77 5.52
CA ALA A 120 -14.37 -2.42 4.48
C ALA A 120 -13.55 -1.44 3.61
N PHE A 121 -14.17 -0.40 3.08
CA PHE A 121 -13.60 0.41 1.99
C PHE A 121 -12.85 1.67 2.45
N PRO A 122 -11.65 1.88 1.90
CA PRO A 122 -10.81 0.93 1.19
C PRO A 122 -10.11 -0.06 2.13
N SER A 123 -9.43 -1.09 1.56
CA SER A 123 -8.63 -2.03 2.36
C SER A 123 -7.39 -1.35 2.96
N GLY A 124 -7.32 -1.23 4.30
CA GLY A 124 -6.18 -0.62 4.98
C GLY A 124 -4.86 -1.33 4.69
N HIS A 125 -4.83 -2.68 4.78
CA HIS A 125 -3.62 -3.47 4.46
C HIS A 125 -3.14 -3.24 3.03
N ALA A 126 -4.04 -3.20 2.05
CA ALA A 126 -3.66 -2.94 0.65
C ALA A 126 -3.13 -1.50 0.48
N THR A 127 -3.76 -0.52 1.12
CA THR A 127 -3.34 0.89 1.08
C THR A 127 -1.97 1.07 1.72
N ASP A 128 -1.77 0.56 2.93
CA ASP A 128 -0.55 0.68 3.71
C ASP A 128 0.62 -0.05 3.04
N ALA A 129 0.38 -1.26 2.52
CA ALA A 129 1.40 -2.04 1.81
C ALA A 129 1.82 -1.36 0.50
N ALA A 130 0.88 -0.86 -0.31
CA ALA A 130 1.21 -0.12 -1.53
C ALA A 130 2.00 1.15 -1.21
N ALA A 131 1.57 1.92 -0.21
CA ALA A 131 2.24 3.15 0.21
C ALA A 131 3.68 2.88 0.69
N PHE A 132 3.87 1.89 1.54
CA PHE A 132 5.19 1.57 2.07
C PHE A 132 6.10 0.94 1.02
N PHE A 133 5.71 -0.18 0.40
CA PHE A 133 6.60 -0.92 -0.49
C PHE A 133 6.97 -0.14 -1.74
N LEU A 134 6.05 0.64 -2.32
CA LEU A 134 6.35 1.44 -3.50
C LEU A 134 7.19 2.67 -3.15
N SER A 135 6.91 3.36 -2.04
CA SER A 135 7.76 4.47 -1.57
C SER A 135 9.16 3.98 -1.25
N ALA A 136 9.31 2.86 -0.53
CA ALA A 136 10.61 2.24 -0.23
C ALA A 136 11.36 1.87 -1.51
N ALA A 137 10.69 1.23 -2.48
CA ALA A 137 11.28 0.86 -3.77
C ALA A 137 11.76 2.08 -4.56
N LEU A 138 10.96 3.17 -4.61
CA LEU A 138 11.32 4.42 -5.28
C LEU A 138 12.52 5.08 -4.59
N VAL A 139 12.50 5.20 -3.27
CA VAL A 139 13.61 5.78 -2.51
C VAL A 139 14.89 4.97 -2.70
N LEU A 140 14.84 3.64 -2.61
CA LEU A 140 16.00 2.78 -2.86
C LEU A 140 16.49 2.86 -4.30
N ALA A 141 15.58 2.95 -5.28
CA ALA A 141 15.94 3.13 -6.68
C ALA A 141 16.67 4.47 -6.93
N ILE A 142 16.34 5.51 -6.17
CA ILE A 142 17.00 6.82 -6.23
C ILE A 142 18.36 6.80 -5.49
N THR A 143 18.41 6.19 -4.30
CA THR A 143 19.53 6.32 -3.37
C THR A 143 20.63 5.27 -3.55
N VAL A 144 20.26 4.03 -3.87
CA VAL A 144 21.19 2.88 -3.82
C VAL A 144 21.44 2.28 -5.20
N ALA A 145 20.46 2.33 -6.09
CA ALA A 145 20.53 1.62 -7.36
C ALA A 145 21.39 2.36 -8.40
N GLY A 146 22.60 1.84 -8.67
CA GLY A 146 23.47 2.34 -9.73
C GLY A 146 23.04 1.95 -11.14
N ARG A 147 22.49 0.74 -11.32
CA ARG A 147 22.11 0.16 -12.64
C ARG A 147 20.61 0.25 -12.88
N ARG A 148 20.20 0.45 -14.15
CA ARG A 148 18.79 0.44 -14.56
C ARG A 148 18.07 -0.87 -14.18
N SER A 149 18.71 -2.01 -14.35
CA SER A 149 18.17 -3.31 -13.99
C SER A 149 17.84 -3.41 -12.49
N THR A 150 18.72 -2.94 -11.62
CA THR A 150 18.47 -2.91 -10.17
C THR A 150 17.27 -2.05 -9.81
N ARG A 151 17.10 -0.89 -10.46
CA ARG A 151 15.91 -0.04 -10.25
C ARG A 151 14.62 -0.74 -10.64
N VAL A 152 14.62 -1.42 -11.78
CA VAL A 152 13.46 -2.21 -12.24
C VAL A 152 13.15 -3.32 -11.26
N VAL A 153 14.14 -4.08 -10.80
CA VAL A 153 13.95 -5.16 -9.81
C VAL A 153 13.35 -4.60 -8.52
N LEU A 154 13.85 -3.50 -7.98
CA LEU A 154 13.32 -2.89 -6.77
C LEU A 154 11.85 -2.49 -6.92
N ILE A 155 11.49 -1.84 -8.03
CA ILE A 155 10.11 -1.40 -8.30
C ILE A 155 9.18 -2.61 -8.46
N VAL A 156 9.58 -3.61 -9.24
CA VAL A 156 8.80 -4.84 -9.43
C VAL A 156 8.62 -5.57 -8.10
N THR A 157 9.66 -5.68 -7.28
CA THR A 157 9.57 -6.27 -5.94
C THR A 157 8.57 -5.51 -5.07
N GLY A 158 8.60 -4.17 -5.06
CA GLY A 158 7.64 -3.37 -4.31
C GLY A 158 6.20 -3.60 -4.77
N ILE A 159 5.97 -3.68 -6.08
CA ILE A 159 4.64 -3.98 -6.65
C ILE A 159 4.18 -5.38 -6.23
N VAL A 160 5.03 -6.40 -6.35
CA VAL A 160 4.69 -7.79 -5.99
C VAL A 160 4.36 -7.91 -4.50
N LEU A 161 5.16 -7.29 -3.62
CA LEU A 161 4.90 -7.32 -2.18
C LEU A 161 3.57 -6.65 -1.83
N ALA A 162 3.28 -5.48 -2.42
CA ALA A 162 2.00 -4.81 -2.22
C ALA A 162 0.83 -5.66 -2.74
N ALA A 163 0.99 -6.30 -3.91
CA ALA A 163 -0.02 -7.18 -4.50
C ALA A 163 -0.29 -8.40 -3.59
N VAL A 164 0.76 -9.06 -3.10
CA VAL A 164 0.63 -10.24 -2.23
C VAL A 164 -0.09 -9.91 -0.92
N VAL A 165 0.20 -8.76 -0.29
CA VAL A 165 -0.53 -8.31 0.91
C VAL A 165 -2.00 -8.05 0.59
N GLY A 166 -2.33 -7.36 -0.50
CA GLY A 166 -3.73 -7.13 -0.88
C GLY A 166 -4.48 -8.43 -1.21
N LEU A 167 -3.85 -9.36 -1.96
CA LEU A 167 -4.43 -10.67 -2.28
C LEU A 167 -4.69 -11.51 -1.02
N SER A 168 -3.83 -11.42 0.00
CA SER A 168 -4.07 -12.11 1.27
C SER A 168 -5.41 -11.74 1.89
N ARG A 169 -5.90 -10.50 1.67
CA ARG A 169 -7.19 -10.04 2.22
C ARG A 169 -8.39 -10.66 1.52
N LEU A 170 -8.23 -11.02 0.22
CA LEU A 170 -9.24 -11.77 -0.55
C LEU A 170 -9.28 -13.24 -0.12
N VAL A 171 -8.10 -13.88 0.03
CA VAL A 171 -8.00 -15.26 0.54
C VAL A 171 -8.65 -15.38 1.92
N LEU A 172 -8.44 -14.41 2.81
CA LEU A 172 -9.03 -14.37 4.14
C LEU A 172 -10.53 -14.00 4.13
N ALA A 173 -11.08 -13.66 2.97
CA ALA A 173 -12.48 -13.28 2.75
C ALA A 173 -12.94 -12.09 3.64
N VAL A 174 -12.04 -11.16 3.96
CA VAL A 174 -12.31 -10.01 4.85
C VAL A 174 -12.46 -8.69 4.10
N HIS A 175 -12.22 -8.67 2.80
CA HIS A 175 -12.38 -7.52 1.91
C HIS A 175 -12.95 -7.95 0.55
N TRP A 176 -13.62 -7.02 -0.09
CA TRP A 176 -14.05 -7.12 -1.47
C TRP A 176 -12.88 -6.84 -2.42
N LEU A 177 -12.96 -7.33 -3.67
CA LEU A 177 -11.95 -7.03 -4.70
C LEU A 177 -11.78 -5.52 -4.88
N SER A 178 -12.89 -4.79 -4.99
CA SER A 178 -12.88 -3.34 -5.17
C SER A 178 -12.26 -2.59 -4.00
N ASP A 179 -12.40 -3.08 -2.74
CA ASP A 179 -11.71 -2.50 -1.58
C ASP A 179 -10.19 -2.59 -1.71
N VAL A 180 -9.69 -3.73 -2.22
CA VAL A 180 -8.26 -4.01 -2.37
C VAL A 180 -7.68 -3.18 -3.50
N VAL A 181 -8.34 -3.13 -4.66
CA VAL A 181 -7.88 -2.35 -5.82
C VAL A 181 -7.89 -0.85 -5.51
N ALA A 182 -8.93 -0.35 -4.85
CA ALA A 182 -8.96 1.04 -4.38
C ALA A 182 -7.84 1.33 -3.38
N GLY A 183 -7.56 0.38 -2.47
CA GLY A 183 -6.44 0.49 -1.53
C GLY A 183 -5.09 0.59 -2.23
N TRP A 184 -4.82 -0.25 -3.23
CA TRP A 184 -3.61 -0.17 -4.04
C TRP A 184 -3.50 1.16 -4.77
N ALA A 185 -4.59 1.65 -5.37
CA ALA A 185 -4.60 2.93 -6.08
C ALA A 185 -4.29 4.09 -5.12
N LEU A 186 -4.98 4.18 -3.98
CA LEU A 186 -4.75 5.23 -2.98
C LEU A 186 -3.31 5.19 -2.44
N GLY A 187 -2.83 4.01 -2.03
CA GLY A 187 -1.48 3.81 -1.51
C GLY A 187 -0.40 4.16 -2.54
N THR A 188 -0.60 3.78 -3.83
CA THR A 188 0.33 4.12 -4.92
C THR A 188 0.39 5.63 -5.16
N ALA A 189 -0.75 6.31 -5.18
CA ALA A 189 -0.80 7.77 -5.36
C ALA A 189 0.00 8.48 -4.25
N ILE A 190 -0.18 8.04 -2.99
CA ILE A 190 0.53 8.60 -1.83
C ILE A 190 2.03 8.26 -1.91
N ALA A 191 2.41 7.03 -2.25
CA ALA A 191 3.81 6.61 -2.38
C ALA A 191 4.57 7.44 -3.41
N VAL A 192 3.99 7.62 -4.59
CA VAL A 192 4.62 8.41 -5.66
C VAL A 192 4.75 9.87 -5.25
N THR A 193 3.69 10.45 -4.68
CA THR A 193 3.68 11.85 -4.26
C THR A 193 4.73 12.11 -3.18
N THR A 194 4.79 11.30 -2.14
CA THR A 194 5.74 11.46 -1.04
C THR A 194 7.19 11.27 -1.49
N ALA A 195 7.48 10.24 -2.30
CA ALA A 195 8.82 9.99 -2.80
C ALA A 195 9.31 11.13 -3.72
N VAL A 196 8.45 11.62 -4.60
CA VAL A 196 8.77 12.73 -5.52
C VAL A 196 8.98 14.03 -4.75
N THR A 197 8.11 14.36 -3.80
CA THR A 197 8.24 15.56 -2.96
C THR A 197 9.55 15.52 -2.15
N ALA A 198 9.86 14.38 -1.52
CA ALA A 198 11.10 14.19 -0.79
C ALA A 198 12.32 14.35 -1.70
N TRP A 199 12.30 13.81 -2.91
CA TRP A 199 13.36 13.97 -3.90
C TRP A 199 13.58 15.42 -4.29
N TYR A 200 12.51 16.16 -4.66
CA TYR A 200 12.62 17.57 -5.02
C TYR A 200 13.11 18.45 -3.87
N ALA A 201 12.68 18.20 -2.64
CA ALA A 201 13.17 18.91 -1.48
C ALA A 201 14.68 18.72 -1.29
N THR A 202 15.19 17.49 -1.52
CA THR A 202 16.62 17.19 -1.39
C THR A 202 17.50 17.82 -2.48
N THR A 203 16.96 17.99 -3.68
CA THR A 203 17.73 18.58 -4.80
C THR A 203 17.83 20.09 -4.72
N ARG A 204 16.95 20.74 -3.95
CA ARG A 204 16.92 22.21 -3.79
C ARG A 204 17.67 22.72 -2.57
N THR A 205 17.96 21.87 -1.59
CA THR A 205 18.75 22.25 -0.41
C THR A 205 20.22 21.91 -0.65
N PRO A 206 21.14 22.90 -0.55
CA PRO A 206 22.57 22.63 -0.62
C PRO A 206 22.96 21.62 0.46
N LYS A 207 23.78 20.62 0.09
CA LYS A 207 24.29 19.66 1.05
C LYS A 207 25.14 20.40 2.07
N PRO A 208 24.89 20.30 3.40
CA PRO A 208 25.75 20.89 4.39
C PRO A 208 27.18 20.36 4.22
N PRO A 209 28.23 21.20 4.44
CA PRO A 209 29.62 20.75 4.39
C PRO A 209 29.78 19.57 5.35
N ARG A 210 30.47 18.51 4.86
CA ARG A 210 30.83 17.40 5.74
C ARG A 210 31.72 17.96 6.84
N ALA A 211 31.34 17.76 8.10
CA ALA A 211 32.24 18.06 9.21
C ALA A 211 33.57 17.35 9.01
N PRO A 212 34.71 17.99 9.35
CA PRO A 212 36.04 17.42 9.21
C PRO A 212 36.24 16.17 10.04
#